data_eb700aa3d3eb239c8ef42b7cb99e2c35
#
_entry.id   eb700aa3d3eb239c8ef42b7cb99e2c35
#
_cell.length_a   1.000
_cell.length_b   1.000
_cell.length_c   1.000
_cell.angle_alpha   90.00
_cell.angle_beta   90.00
_cell.angle_gamma   90.00
#
_symmetry.space_group_name_H-M   'P 1'
#
loop_
_entity.id
_entity.type
_entity.pdbx_description
1 polymer ?
#
loop_
_entity_poly.entity_id
_entity_poly.type
_entity_poly.pdbx_seq_one_letter_code
_entity_poly.pdbx_strand_id
1 'polypeptide(L)'
;MSERFNTEVLIVGTGISGLIAAIKLSERYSVTILSKSSLSDCSTAWAQGGIAAVIDNEDNINNHIKDTINNGHEICNTNSVQQIIKQGKDSIELLLNYGVNFNKKGKGLDQTLEGGHSHRRIVYHNDNTGEEVHSSLLREAKKKKNIIIKENIMVIDMIGKKENYCEGVYAYDKRNNYVVSIKANIIILATGGASKIYQYTTNPNTSTGDGIAMAWRFGCEISNMEFIQFHPTCLFHPKEKSFLISESLRGEGAKLKDLNGNCFMKKYDERLELAPRDIVARAI
;
A
#
# COMPACT_ATOMS: atom_id res chain seq x y z
N MET A 1 -1.78 3.40 36.43
CA MET A 1 -2.30 2.04 36.13
C MET A 1 -2.39 1.89 34.64
N SER A 2 -1.88 0.81 34.05
CA SER A 2 -2.04 0.56 32.63
C SER A 2 -3.51 0.22 32.35
N GLU A 3 -4.13 0.98 31.49
CA GLU A 3 -5.50 0.69 31.05
C GLU A 3 -5.49 -0.65 30.27
N ARG A 4 -6.51 -1.48 30.49
CA ARG A 4 -6.66 -2.77 29.78
C ARG A 4 -7.98 -2.77 29.06
N PHE A 5 -7.99 -3.16 27.78
CA PHE A 5 -9.23 -3.46 27.10
C PHE A 5 -9.09 -4.72 26.23
N ASN A 6 -10.23 -5.32 25.89
CA ASN A 6 -10.30 -6.53 25.11
C ASN A 6 -11.06 -6.26 23.81
N THR A 7 -10.69 -6.98 22.76
CA THR A 7 -11.40 -7.00 21.49
C THR A 7 -11.31 -8.41 20.89
N GLU A 8 -12.23 -8.80 20.02
CA GLU A 8 -12.11 -10.09 19.34
C GLU A 8 -11.03 -10.05 18.28
N VAL A 9 -11.05 -9.00 17.44
CA VAL A 9 -10.05 -8.79 16.39
C VAL A 9 -9.38 -7.44 16.58
N LEU A 10 -8.06 -7.44 16.63
CA LEU A 10 -7.22 -6.24 16.65
C LEU A 10 -6.51 -6.10 15.32
N ILE A 11 -6.64 -4.96 14.66
CA ILE A 11 -5.94 -4.64 13.41
C ILE A 11 -4.99 -3.48 13.68
N VAL A 12 -3.71 -3.67 13.36
CA VAL A 12 -2.68 -2.65 13.50
C VAL A 12 -2.38 -2.04 12.14
N GLY A 13 -2.88 -0.83 11.93
CA GLY A 13 -2.73 -0.07 10.68
C GLY A 13 -4.05 0.24 9.99
N THR A 14 -4.16 1.46 9.47
CA THR A 14 -5.36 2.04 8.82
C THR A 14 -5.19 2.23 7.31
N GLY A 15 -4.22 1.56 6.70
CA GLY A 15 -4.09 1.49 5.24
C GLY A 15 -5.18 0.62 4.61
N ILE A 16 -5.15 0.49 3.29
CA ILE A 16 -6.14 -0.30 2.51
C ILE A 16 -6.34 -1.71 3.08
N SER A 17 -5.26 -2.42 3.40
CA SER A 17 -5.31 -3.79 3.92
C SER A 17 -6.04 -3.87 5.26
N GLY A 18 -5.74 -2.95 6.19
CA GLY A 18 -6.39 -2.89 7.51
C GLY A 18 -7.87 -2.54 7.41
N LEU A 19 -8.22 -1.56 6.59
CA LEU A 19 -9.61 -1.13 6.42
C LEU A 19 -10.47 -2.21 5.75
N ILE A 20 -9.99 -2.85 4.68
CA ILE A 20 -10.73 -3.95 4.02
C ILE A 20 -10.89 -5.14 4.98
N ALA A 21 -9.84 -5.52 5.69
CA ALA A 21 -9.92 -6.59 6.68
C ALA A 21 -10.96 -6.27 7.76
N ALA A 22 -10.95 -5.04 8.28
CA ALA A 22 -11.91 -4.60 9.29
C ALA A 22 -13.36 -4.65 8.79
N ILE A 23 -13.64 -4.10 7.60
CA ILE A 23 -14.98 -4.09 7.03
C ILE A 23 -15.51 -5.52 6.87
N LYS A 24 -14.69 -6.43 6.32
CA LYS A 24 -15.08 -7.83 6.13
C LYS A 24 -15.27 -8.59 7.43
N LEU A 25 -14.36 -8.42 8.39
CA LEU A 25 -14.43 -9.13 9.67
C LEU A 25 -15.53 -8.60 10.57
N SER A 26 -15.91 -7.33 10.45
CA SER A 26 -17.00 -6.74 11.24
C SER A 26 -18.38 -7.37 10.99
N GLU A 27 -18.53 -8.16 9.95
CA GLU A 27 -19.77 -8.94 9.71
C GLU A 27 -20.01 -10.01 10.79
N ARG A 28 -18.94 -10.45 11.49
CA ARG A 28 -18.98 -11.54 12.45
C ARG A 28 -18.36 -11.25 13.80
N TYR A 29 -17.46 -10.25 13.85
CA TYR A 29 -16.62 -9.96 15.01
C TYR A 29 -16.66 -8.49 15.40
N SER A 30 -16.37 -8.20 16.65
CA SER A 30 -15.99 -6.86 17.09
C SER A 30 -14.54 -6.59 16.69
N VAL A 31 -14.30 -5.48 16.01
CA VAL A 31 -13.00 -5.13 15.44
C VAL A 31 -12.49 -3.82 16.02
N THR A 32 -11.27 -3.81 16.52
CA THR A 32 -10.58 -2.57 16.88
C THR A 32 -9.41 -2.33 15.91
N ILE A 33 -9.35 -1.15 15.33
CA ILE A 33 -8.25 -0.72 14.45
C ILE A 33 -7.42 0.33 15.17
N LEU A 34 -6.11 0.19 15.14
CA LEU A 34 -5.16 1.15 15.71
C LEU A 34 -4.38 1.85 14.60
N SER A 35 -4.31 3.19 14.70
CA SER A 35 -3.39 4.01 13.92
C SER A 35 -2.38 4.69 14.82
N LYS A 36 -1.11 4.62 14.49
CA LYS A 36 -0.04 5.29 15.27
C LYS A 36 0.01 6.81 15.08
N SER A 37 -0.73 7.35 14.11
CA SER A 37 -0.86 8.77 13.81
C SER A 37 -2.30 9.08 13.40
N SER A 38 -2.54 10.19 12.68
CA SER A 38 -3.82 10.46 12.04
C SER A 38 -4.18 9.36 11.03
N LEU A 39 -5.47 9.16 10.74
CA LEU A 39 -5.92 8.09 9.86
C LEU A 39 -5.40 8.25 8.42
N SER A 40 -5.26 9.48 7.94
CA SER A 40 -4.76 9.80 6.60
C SER A 40 -3.23 9.73 6.47
N ASP A 41 -2.49 9.56 7.58
CA ASP A 41 -1.03 9.51 7.56
C ASP A 41 -0.54 8.09 7.27
N CYS A 42 -0.95 7.55 6.14
CA CYS A 42 -0.59 6.21 5.66
C CYS A 42 -0.23 6.22 4.17
N SER A 43 0.59 5.27 3.73
CA SER A 43 1.03 5.17 2.33
C SER A 43 -0.12 5.01 1.35
N THR A 44 -1.23 4.39 1.75
CA THR A 44 -2.43 4.29 0.92
C THR A 44 -2.99 5.67 0.57
N ALA A 45 -3.20 6.53 1.56
CA ALA A 45 -3.75 7.88 1.33
C ALA A 45 -2.82 8.78 0.49
N TRP A 46 -1.52 8.46 0.43
CA TRP A 46 -0.51 9.24 -0.30
C TRP A 46 -0.22 8.69 -1.69
N ALA A 47 -0.79 7.55 -2.07
CA ALA A 47 -0.57 6.93 -3.37
C ALA A 47 -1.26 7.73 -4.47
N GLN A 48 -0.49 8.16 -5.47
CA GLN A 48 -0.98 8.92 -6.65
C GLN A 48 -1.47 7.98 -7.74
N GLY A 49 -0.67 6.93 -8.06
CA GLY A 49 -0.96 5.98 -9.13
C GLY A 49 -2.25 5.19 -8.91
N GLY A 50 -2.61 4.39 -9.92
CA GLY A 50 -3.84 3.60 -9.89
C GLY A 50 -3.63 2.15 -9.47
N ILE A 51 -4.63 1.34 -9.77
CA ILE A 51 -4.69 -0.09 -9.45
C ILE A 51 -4.72 -0.88 -10.76
N ALA A 52 -3.76 -1.78 -10.95
CA ALA A 52 -3.69 -2.65 -12.12
C ALA A 52 -4.74 -3.77 -12.05
N ALA A 53 -5.65 -3.82 -13.01
CA ALA A 53 -6.63 -4.91 -13.14
C ALA A 53 -7.07 -5.09 -14.58
N VAL A 54 -7.21 -6.32 -15.02
CA VAL A 54 -7.80 -6.66 -16.33
C VAL A 54 -9.32 -6.60 -16.19
N ILE A 55 -9.94 -5.56 -16.77
CA ILE A 55 -11.39 -5.32 -16.63
C ILE A 55 -12.14 -5.30 -17.96
N ASP A 56 -11.46 -5.12 -19.08
CA ASP A 56 -12.04 -5.12 -20.42
C ASP A 56 -11.46 -6.25 -21.31
N ASN A 57 -11.95 -6.32 -22.55
CA ASN A 57 -11.59 -7.37 -23.51
C ASN A 57 -10.35 -7.02 -24.36
N GLU A 58 -9.78 -5.83 -24.21
CA GLU A 58 -8.58 -5.41 -24.96
C GLU A 58 -7.30 -6.00 -24.32
N ASP A 59 -7.40 -6.47 -23.08
CA ASP A 59 -6.33 -7.12 -22.35
C ASP A 59 -6.78 -8.49 -21.82
N ASN A 60 -5.84 -9.30 -21.35
CA ASN A 60 -6.14 -10.58 -20.74
C ASN A 60 -5.23 -10.88 -19.52
N ILE A 61 -5.73 -11.76 -18.65
CA ILE A 61 -5.06 -12.17 -17.42
C ILE A 61 -3.64 -12.69 -17.67
N ASN A 62 -3.41 -13.44 -18.75
CA ASN A 62 -2.10 -14.03 -19.06
C ASN A 62 -1.08 -12.95 -19.43
N ASN A 63 -1.50 -11.87 -20.12
CA ASN A 63 -0.64 -10.73 -20.40
C ASN A 63 -0.19 -10.06 -19.09
N HIS A 64 -1.12 -9.83 -18.17
CA HIS A 64 -0.80 -9.22 -16.89
C HIS A 64 0.12 -10.12 -16.03
N ILE A 65 -0.13 -11.43 -16.00
CA ILE A 65 0.75 -12.41 -15.33
C ILE A 65 2.17 -12.36 -15.93
N LYS A 66 2.27 -12.38 -17.26
CA LYS A 66 3.57 -12.33 -17.96
C LYS A 66 4.32 -11.04 -17.66
N ASP A 67 3.66 -9.89 -17.73
CA ASP A 67 4.25 -8.59 -17.38
C ASP A 67 4.78 -8.60 -15.94
N THR A 68 3.99 -9.12 -15.00
CA THR A 68 4.37 -9.17 -13.58
C THR A 68 5.59 -10.07 -13.34
N ILE A 69 5.62 -11.27 -13.95
CA ILE A 69 6.75 -12.21 -13.81
C ILE A 69 8.01 -11.61 -14.44
N ASN A 70 7.90 -11.03 -15.65
CA ASN A 70 9.03 -10.42 -16.32
C ASN A 70 9.63 -9.25 -15.51
N ASN A 71 8.79 -8.39 -14.94
CA ASN A 71 9.24 -7.27 -14.10
C ASN A 71 9.75 -7.73 -12.72
N GLY A 72 9.38 -8.91 -12.28
CA GLY A 72 9.84 -9.51 -11.04
C GLY A 72 11.17 -10.28 -11.17
N HIS A 73 11.86 -10.23 -12.35
CA HIS A 73 13.18 -10.81 -12.57
C HIS A 73 13.31 -12.27 -12.11
N GLU A 74 12.30 -13.09 -12.40
CA GLU A 74 12.22 -14.54 -12.13
C GLU A 74 12.13 -14.95 -10.64
N ILE A 75 12.09 -14.01 -9.70
CA ILE A 75 11.96 -14.30 -8.26
C ILE A 75 10.52 -14.31 -7.74
N CYS A 76 9.55 -14.16 -8.63
CA CYS A 76 8.14 -14.21 -8.28
C CYS A 76 7.69 -15.65 -7.96
N ASN A 77 6.84 -15.79 -6.93
CA ASN A 77 6.03 -16.99 -6.79
C ASN A 77 4.90 -16.97 -7.80
N THR A 78 5.00 -17.76 -8.86
CA THR A 78 4.06 -17.79 -9.99
C THR A 78 2.62 -18.08 -9.55
N ASN A 79 2.41 -18.98 -8.58
CA ASN A 79 1.06 -19.31 -8.08
C ASN A 79 0.44 -18.11 -7.39
N SER A 80 1.19 -17.39 -6.56
CA SER A 80 0.73 -16.15 -5.91
C SER A 80 0.39 -15.07 -6.92
N VAL A 81 1.24 -14.86 -7.94
CA VAL A 81 0.99 -13.91 -9.03
C VAL A 81 -0.33 -14.24 -9.74
N GLN A 82 -0.51 -15.50 -10.14
CA GLN A 82 -1.74 -15.94 -10.81
C GLN A 82 -2.99 -15.73 -9.95
N GLN A 83 -2.92 -16.07 -8.67
CA GLN A 83 -4.04 -15.93 -7.74
C GLN A 83 -4.43 -14.47 -7.57
N ILE A 84 -3.47 -13.58 -7.35
CA ILE A 84 -3.71 -12.14 -7.14
C ILE A 84 -4.30 -11.51 -8.40
N ILE A 85 -3.70 -11.75 -9.56
CA ILE A 85 -4.13 -11.12 -10.82
C ILE A 85 -5.52 -11.58 -11.24
N LYS A 86 -5.85 -12.88 -11.07
CA LYS A 86 -7.19 -13.39 -11.36
C LYS A 86 -8.30 -12.71 -10.52
N GLN A 87 -7.98 -12.25 -9.32
CA GLN A 87 -8.92 -11.56 -8.43
C GLN A 87 -8.97 -10.04 -8.66
N GLY A 88 -8.20 -9.51 -9.60
CA GLY A 88 -8.09 -8.06 -9.83
C GLY A 88 -9.42 -7.41 -10.14
N LYS A 89 -10.21 -7.97 -11.07
CA LYS A 89 -11.53 -7.45 -11.45
C LYS A 89 -12.49 -7.42 -10.26
N ASP A 90 -12.61 -8.53 -9.53
CA ASP A 90 -13.49 -8.62 -8.35
C ASP A 90 -13.07 -7.61 -7.26
N SER A 91 -11.77 -7.35 -7.15
CA SER A 91 -11.24 -6.35 -6.22
C SER A 91 -11.65 -4.93 -6.61
N ILE A 92 -11.63 -4.58 -7.90
CA ILE A 92 -12.12 -3.28 -8.38
C ILE A 92 -13.64 -3.16 -8.16
N GLU A 93 -14.41 -4.20 -8.45
CA GLU A 93 -15.86 -4.22 -8.20
C GLU A 93 -16.17 -4.05 -6.70
N LEU A 94 -15.40 -4.69 -5.83
CA LEU A 94 -15.52 -4.50 -4.37
C LEU A 94 -15.28 -3.05 -3.95
N LEU A 95 -14.25 -2.40 -4.49
CA LEU A 95 -13.96 -1.01 -4.20
C LEU A 95 -15.06 -0.07 -4.70
N LEU A 96 -15.61 -0.32 -5.89
CA LEU A 96 -16.77 0.41 -6.40
C LEU A 96 -17.99 0.25 -5.48
N ASN A 97 -18.24 -0.96 -4.98
CA ASN A 97 -19.33 -1.23 -4.03
C ASN A 97 -19.14 -0.53 -2.68
N TYR A 98 -17.89 -0.26 -2.29
CA TYR A 98 -17.56 0.58 -1.11
C TYR A 98 -17.55 2.07 -1.42
N GLY A 99 -17.97 2.47 -2.63
CA GLY A 99 -18.16 3.86 -3.02
C GLY A 99 -16.90 4.57 -3.48
N VAL A 100 -15.86 3.83 -3.89
CA VAL A 100 -14.69 4.41 -4.56
C VAL A 100 -15.10 4.93 -5.94
N ASN A 101 -14.73 6.16 -6.25
CA ASN A 101 -15.10 6.82 -7.49
C ASN A 101 -13.93 6.89 -8.45
N PHE A 102 -13.74 5.85 -9.27
CA PHE A 102 -12.72 5.84 -10.32
C PHE A 102 -13.13 6.67 -11.53
N ASN A 103 -12.16 7.18 -12.27
CA ASN A 103 -12.39 7.91 -13.53
C ASN A 103 -13.10 7.02 -14.55
N LYS A 104 -13.96 7.64 -15.37
CA LYS A 104 -14.79 6.96 -16.36
C LYS A 104 -14.53 7.47 -17.76
N LYS A 105 -14.60 6.55 -18.73
CA LYS A 105 -14.56 6.84 -20.16
C LYS A 105 -15.77 6.18 -20.84
N GLY A 106 -16.68 6.98 -21.33
CA GLY A 106 -17.94 6.49 -21.85
C GLY A 106 -18.77 5.76 -20.76
N LYS A 107 -19.08 4.48 -20.96
CA LYS A 107 -19.83 3.65 -20.00
C LYS A 107 -18.93 2.83 -19.07
N GLY A 108 -17.61 2.79 -19.31
CA GLY A 108 -16.64 1.99 -18.57
C GLY A 108 -15.74 2.82 -17.66
N LEU A 109 -14.82 2.15 -16.98
CA LEU A 109 -13.73 2.78 -16.25
C LEU A 109 -12.65 3.23 -17.23
N ASP A 110 -12.07 4.41 -16.98
CA ASP A 110 -10.89 4.84 -17.73
C ASP A 110 -9.64 4.12 -17.22
N GLN A 111 -8.73 3.80 -18.12
CA GLN A 111 -7.51 3.05 -17.81
C GLN A 111 -6.30 3.72 -18.44
N THR A 112 -5.26 3.93 -17.66
CA THR A 112 -3.98 4.45 -18.14
C THR A 112 -2.92 3.36 -18.26
N LEU A 113 -1.81 3.70 -18.92
CA LEU A 113 -0.62 2.86 -19.04
C LEU A 113 0.46 3.36 -18.10
N GLU A 114 1.10 2.44 -17.38
CA GLU A 114 2.30 2.72 -16.58
C GLU A 114 3.46 1.83 -17.02
N GLY A 115 4.67 2.16 -16.59
CA GLY A 115 5.89 1.43 -16.93
C GLY A 115 5.81 -0.06 -16.54
N GLY A 116 6.36 -0.93 -17.39
CA GLY A 116 6.33 -2.37 -17.17
C GLY A 116 5.03 -3.07 -17.57
N HIS A 117 3.98 -2.35 -17.95
CA HIS A 117 2.73 -2.92 -18.45
C HIS A 117 2.68 -2.90 -19.98
N SER A 118 2.23 -4.01 -20.58
CA SER A 118 2.03 -4.12 -22.04
C SER A 118 0.71 -3.54 -22.52
N HIS A 119 -0.27 -3.33 -21.62
CA HIS A 119 -1.61 -2.85 -21.93
C HIS A 119 -2.06 -1.79 -20.92
N ARG A 120 -3.02 -0.94 -21.34
CA ARG A 120 -3.71 -0.04 -20.42
C ARG A 120 -4.60 -0.86 -19.50
N ARG A 121 -4.29 -0.87 -18.20
CA ARG A 121 -5.04 -1.63 -17.19
C ARG A 121 -5.05 -0.96 -15.82
N ILE A 122 -4.55 0.26 -15.74
CA ILE A 122 -4.44 0.99 -14.48
C ILE A 122 -5.71 1.81 -14.28
N VAL A 123 -6.57 1.37 -13.38
CA VAL A 123 -7.77 2.09 -12.96
C VAL A 123 -7.37 3.15 -11.94
N TYR A 124 -7.83 4.38 -12.08
CA TYR A 124 -7.34 5.52 -11.31
C TYR A 124 -8.43 6.54 -10.97
N HIS A 125 -8.15 7.39 -10.00
CA HIS A 125 -8.94 8.58 -9.69
C HIS A 125 -8.02 9.82 -9.73
N ASN A 126 -8.10 10.61 -10.80
CA ASN A 126 -7.23 11.77 -11.04
C ASN A 126 -5.75 11.44 -10.73
N ASP A 127 -5.07 12.25 -9.92
CA ASP A 127 -3.70 12.01 -9.44
C ASP A 127 -3.66 11.68 -7.93
N ASN A 128 -4.76 11.16 -7.37
CA ASN A 128 -4.91 10.87 -5.96
C ASN A 128 -5.76 9.62 -5.67
N THR A 129 -5.55 8.58 -6.46
CA THR A 129 -6.30 7.31 -6.34
C THR A 129 -6.28 6.75 -4.94
N GLY A 130 -5.13 6.82 -4.27
CA GLY A 130 -4.98 6.31 -2.91
C GLY A 130 -5.81 7.07 -1.87
N GLU A 131 -5.92 8.38 -1.99
CA GLU A 131 -6.77 9.21 -1.12
C GLU A 131 -8.25 8.88 -1.30
N GLU A 132 -8.71 8.73 -2.54
CA GLU A 132 -10.09 8.34 -2.86
C GLU A 132 -10.43 6.97 -2.28
N VAL A 133 -9.56 5.97 -2.51
CA VAL A 133 -9.73 4.61 -1.98
C VAL A 133 -9.75 4.63 -0.45
N HIS A 134 -8.78 5.30 0.17
CA HIS A 134 -8.67 5.37 1.63
C HIS A 134 -9.88 6.04 2.27
N SER A 135 -10.28 7.21 1.76
CA SER A 135 -11.41 7.97 2.30
C SER A 135 -12.74 7.22 2.15
N SER A 136 -12.95 6.53 1.03
CA SER A 136 -14.14 5.72 0.79
C SER A 136 -14.20 4.50 1.72
N LEU A 137 -13.09 3.77 1.87
CA LEU A 137 -13.02 2.64 2.81
C LEU A 137 -13.17 3.09 4.27
N LEU A 138 -12.57 4.21 4.64
CA LEU A 138 -12.70 4.77 5.99
C LEU A 138 -14.15 5.18 6.28
N ARG A 139 -14.82 5.80 5.33
CA ARG A 139 -16.24 6.13 5.42
C ARG A 139 -17.11 4.89 5.60
N GLU A 140 -16.81 3.82 4.85
CA GLU A 140 -17.50 2.54 4.96
C GLU A 140 -17.25 1.87 6.31
N ALA A 141 -16.00 1.84 6.78
CA ALA A 141 -15.66 1.30 8.10
C ALA A 141 -16.37 2.05 9.24
N LYS A 142 -16.47 3.38 9.16
CA LYS A 142 -17.18 4.21 10.16
C LYS A 142 -18.68 3.96 10.23
N LYS A 143 -19.32 3.42 9.19
CA LYS A 143 -20.74 3.02 9.22
C LYS A 143 -20.98 1.75 10.04
N LYS A 144 -19.97 0.92 10.24
CA LYS A 144 -20.09 -0.36 10.93
C LYS A 144 -20.02 -0.19 12.43
N LYS A 145 -21.10 -0.53 13.15
CA LYS A 145 -21.18 -0.40 14.61
C LYS A 145 -20.16 -1.26 15.37
N ASN A 146 -19.69 -2.35 14.73
CA ASN A 146 -18.75 -3.30 15.31
C ASN A 146 -17.29 -2.89 15.09
N ILE A 147 -17.02 -1.74 14.46
CA ILE A 147 -15.64 -1.26 14.24
C ILE A 147 -15.37 -0.07 15.16
N ILE A 148 -14.31 -0.19 15.95
CA ILE A 148 -13.75 0.89 16.76
C ILE A 148 -12.42 1.30 16.16
N ILE A 149 -12.25 2.58 15.80
CA ILE A 149 -11.02 3.12 15.25
C ILE A 149 -10.37 4.05 16.27
N LYS A 150 -9.11 3.75 16.63
CA LYS A 150 -8.34 4.56 17.58
C LYS A 150 -7.09 5.15 16.91
N GLU A 151 -6.99 6.47 16.92
CA GLU A 151 -5.82 7.21 16.40
C GLU A 151 -4.82 7.52 17.49
N ASN A 152 -3.58 7.73 17.09
CA ASN A 152 -2.46 8.08 17.96
C ASN A 152 -2.14 6.99 18.99
N ILE A 153 -2.45 5.75 18.65
CA ILE A 153 -2.10 4.57 19.44
C ILE A 153 -1.00 3.80 18.69
N MET A 154 0.20 3.88 19.20
CA MET A 154 1.37 3.22 18.61
C MET A 154 1.59 1.86 19.27
N VAL A 155 1.42 0.78 18.53
CA VAL A 155 1.77 -0.55 19.03
C VAL A 155 3.29 -0.65 19.19
N ILE A 156 3.73 -1.09 20.36
CA ILE A 156 5.15 -1.18 20.76
C ILE A 156 5.66 -2.60 20.56
N ASP A 157 4.89 -3.57 21.07
CA ASP A 157 5.27 -4.98 21.00
C ASP A 157 4.06 -5.91 21.15
N MET A 158 4.26 -7.19 20.86
CA MET A 158 3.25 -8.22 21.02
C MET A 158 3.34 -8.87 22.39
N ILE A 159 2.19 -9.29 22.94
CA ILE A 159 2.07 -10.00 24.21
C ILE A 159 1.87 -11.48 23.92
N GLY A 160 2.63 -12.34 24.58
CA GLY A 160 2.51 -13.79 24.50
C GLY A 160 3.86 -14.50 24.52
N LYS A 161 3.82 -15.82 24.42
CA LYS A 161 5.03 -16.65 24.35
C LYS A 161 5.40 -16.89 22.89
N LYS A 162 6.68 -16.72 22.57
CA LYS A 162 7.24 -16.81 21.20
C LYS A 162 6.80 -18.04 20.38
N GLU A 163 6.45 -19.13 21.00
CA GLU A 163 6.30 -20.40 20.28
C GLU A 163 4.86 -20.83 20.01
N ASN A 164 3.84 -20.24 20.65
CA ASN A 164 2.51 -20.84 20.57
C ASN A 164 1.31 -19.90 20.45
N TYR A 165 1.35 -18.65 20.93
CA TYR A 165 0.13 -17.85 20.97
C TYR A 165 0.40 -16.37 21.25
N CYS A 166 -0.12 -15.49 20.39
CA CYS A 166 -0.14 -14.06 20.59
C CYS A 166 -1.45 -13.66 21.28
N GLU A 167 -1.39 -13.15 22.51
CA GLU A 167 -2.54 -12.81 23.34
C GLU A 167 -3.00 -11.36 23.18
N GLY A 168 -2.17 -10.51 22.58
CA GLY A 168 -2.44 -9.08 22.51
C GLY A 168 -1.22 -8.27 22.14
N VAL A 169 -1.31 -6.97 22.40
CA VAL A 169 -0.23 -6.02 22.17
C VAL A 169 -0.06 -5.05 23.33
N TYR A 170 1.16 -4.58 23.55
CA TYR A 170 1.43 -3.33 24.26
C TYR A 170 1.38 -2.17 23.28
N ALA A 171 0.67 -1.12 23.62
CA ALA A 171 0.56 0.07 22.80
C ALA A 171 0.75 1.34 23.64
N TYR A 172 1.32 2.37 23.04
CA TYR A 172 1.49 3.68 23.63
C TYR A 172 0.40 4.62 23.12
N ASP A 173 -0.43 5.09 24.02
CA ASP A 173 -1.38 6.16 23.76
C ASP A 173 -0.64 7.50 23.79
N LYS A 174 -0.41 8.09 22.61
CA LYS A 174 0.33 9.36 22.49
C LYS A 174 -0.43 10.57 23.02
N ARG A 175 -1.77 10.50 23.07
CA ARG A 175 -2.60 11.63 23.56
C ARG A 175 -2.58 11.69 25.08
N ASN A 176 -2.66 10.53 25.70
CA ASN A 176 -2.75 10.40 27.16
C ASN A 176 -1.42 10.09 27.82
N ASN A 177 -0.36 9.88 27.05
CA ASN A 177 1.02 9.65 27.51
C ASN A 177 1.17 8.46 28.45
N TYR A 178 0.53 7.31 28.16
CA TYR A 178 0.67 6.08 28.92
C TYR A 178 0.64 4.83 28.02
N VAL A 179 1.12 3.71 28.59
CA VAL A 179 1.09 2.42 27.91
C VAL A 179 -0.19 1.68 28.27
N VAL A 180 -0.88 1.15 27.25
CA VAL A 180 -2.04 0.26 27.37
C VAL A 180 -1.68 -1.15 26.98
N SER A 181 -2.32 -2.14 27.59
CA SER A 181 -2.32 -3.52 27.11
C SER A 181 -3.67 -3.86 26.48
N ILE A 182 -3.64 -4.37 25.26
CA ILE A 182 -4.83 -4.71 24.49
C ILE A 182 -4.79 -6.22 24.25
N LYS A 183 -5.76 -6.94 24.80
CA LYS A 183 -5.92 -8.37 24.53
C LYS A 183 -6.83 -8.57 23.31
N ALA A 184 -6.47 -9.53 22.47
CA ALA A 184 -7.26 -9.89 21.30
C ALA A 184 -7.15 -11.38 20.99
N ASN A 185 -8.22 -11.98 20.47
CA ASN A 185 -8.20 -13.36 20.02
C ASN A 185 -7.46 -13.51 18.69
N ILE A 186 -7.55 -12.48 17.83
CA ILE A 186 -6.92 -12.41 16.51
C ILE A 186 -6.23 -11.06 16.39
N ILE A 187 -4.97 -11.07 15.95
CA ILE A 187 -4.21 -9.85 15.65
C ILE A 187 -3.78 -9.86 14.19
N ILE A 188 -4.09 -8.78 13.49
CA ILE A 188 -3.71 -8.58 12.09
C ILE A 188 -2.72 -7.42 12.02
N LEU A 189 -1.49 -7.71 11.57
CA LEU A 189 -0.49 -6.70 11.29
C LEU A 189 -0.70 -6.18 9.86
N ALA A 190 -1.26 -4.99 9.73
CA ALA A 190 -1.45 -4.25 8.47
C ALA A 190 -0.61 -2.96 8.47
N THR A 191 0.61 -3.04 8.99
CA THR A 191 1.45 -1.92 9.41
C THR A 191 2.22 -1.25 8.28
N GLY A 192 2.10 -1.73 7.03
CA GLY A 192 2.82 -1.20 5.88
C GLY A 192 4.31 -1.54 5.89
N GLY A 193 5.09 -0.77 5.16
CA GLY A 193 6.51 -1.00 4.92
C GLY A 193 7.46 -0.19 5.80
N ALA A 194 8.75 -0.15 5.37
CA ALA A 194 9.87 0.44 6.10
C ALA A 194 10.63 1.51 5.33
N SER A 195 10.03 2.16 4.34
CA SER A 195 10.73 3.10 3.44
C SER A 195 11.32 4.33 4.14
N LYS A 196 10.90 4.63 5.39
CA LYS A 196 11.46 5.72 6.20
C LYS A 196 12.86 5.43 6.77
N ILE A 197 13.40 4.23 6.56
CA ILE A 197 14.82 3.95 6.84
C ILE A 197 15.76 4.76 5.92
N TYR A 198 15.26 5.20 4.75
CA TYR A 198 16.00 6.06 3.82
C TYR A 198 15.78 7.53 4.16
N GLN A 199 16.83 8.33 3.97
CA GLN A 199 16.79 9.78 4.23
C GLN A 199 15.75 10.48 3.36
N TYR A 200 15.67 10.12 2.08
CA TYR A 200 14.72 10.67 1.12
C TYR A 200 13.68 9.59 0.78
N THR A 201 12.42 9.92 0.99
CA THR A 201 11.30 9.03 0.72
C THR A 201 10.05 9.84 0.44
N THR A 202 9.22 9.35 -0.49
CA THR A 202 7.90 9.91 -0.77
C THR A 202 6.81 9.36 0.15
N ASN A 203 7.14 8.35 0.97
CA ASN A 203 6.20 7.78 1.93
C ASN A 203 6.01 8.67 3.17
N PRO A 204 4.90 8.52 3.91
CA PRO A 204 4.69 9.24 5.15
C PRO A 204 5.72 8.86 6.22
N ASN A 205 5.92 9.74 7.20
CA ASN A 205 6.83 9.51 8.32
C ASN A 205 6.45 8.30 9.19
N THR A 206 5.27 7.76 8.99
CA THR A 206 4.77 6.55 9.66
C THR A 206 5.30 5.24 9.07
N SER A 207 5.94 5.24 7.89
CA SER A 207 6.45 4.04 7.22
C SER A 207 7.79 3.59 7.79
N THR A 208 7.86 3.28 9.08
CA THR A 208 9.09 3.05 9.86
C THR A 208 9.41 1.56 10.10
N GLY A 209 8.60 0.62 9.60
CA GLY A 209 8.84 -0.82 9.74
C GLY A 209 8.52 -1.40 11.11
N ASP A 210 7.75 -0.71 11.94
CA ASP A 210 7.45 -1.14 13.32
C ASP A 210 6.85 -2.54 13.38
N GLY A 211 5.90 -2.86 12.48
CA GLY A 211 5.26 -4.16 12.45
C GLY A 211 6.22 -5.29 12.10
N ILE A 212 7.15 -5.04 11.19
CA ILE A 212 8.21 -5.99 10.83
C ILE A 212 9.10 -6.26 12.06
N ALA A 213 9.53 -5.20 12.74
CA ALA A 213 10.37 -5.30 13.92
C ALA A 213 9.66 -6.05 15.08
N MET A 214 8.37 -5.78 15.31
CA MET A 214 7.56 -6.49 16.31
C MET A 214 7.40 -7.97 15.95
N ALA A 215 7.09 -8.29 14.70
CA ALA A 215 6.96 -9.67 14.24
C ALA A 215 8.26 -10.44 14.42
N TRP A 216 9.40 -9.83 14.07
CA TRP A 216 10.72 -10.43 14.27
C TRP A 216 11.03 -10.68 15.77
N ARG A 217 10.81 -9.69 16.63
CA ARG A 217 11.01 -9.87 18.08
C ARG A 217 10.12 -10.96 18.67
N PHE A 218 8.92 -11.11 18.13
CA PHE A 218 7.98 -12.16 18.53
C PHE A 218 8.38 -13.56 18.05
N GLY A 219 9.29 -13.66 17.07
CA GLY A 219 9.82 -14.91 16.53
C GLY A 219 9.28 -15.31 15.17
N CYS A 220 8.59 -14.41 14.47
CA CYS A 220 8.17 -14.64 13.08
C CYS A 220 9.39 -14.62 12.15
N GLU A 221 9.36 -15.45 11.12
CA GLU A 221 10.31 -15.36 10.02
C GLU A 221 10.08 -14.06 9.22
N ILE A 222 11.18 -13.37 8.92
CA ILE A 222 11.18 -12.17 8.09
C ILE A 222 12.02 -12.46 6.85
N SER A 223 11.47 -12.18 5.69
CA SER A 223 12.13 -12.42 4.40
C SER A 223 12.01 -11.21 3.48
N ASN A 224 12.86 -11.18 2.44
CA ASN A 224 12.81 -10.22 1.35
C ASN A 224 12.97 -8.75 1.78
N MET A 225 13.71 -8.48 2.86
CA MET A 225 13.91 -7.12 3.39
C MET A 225 14.75 -6.25 2.46
N GLU A 226 15.51 -6.84 1.55
CA GLU A 226 16.28 -6.17 0.51
C GLU A 226 15.39 -5.53 -0.58
N PHE A 227 14.14 -5.96 -0.72
CA PHE A 227 13.26 -5.46 -1.77
C PHE A 227 12.53 -4.19 -1.36
N ILE A 228 13.20 -3.06 -1.51
CA ILE A 228 12.58 -1.74 -1.40
C ILE A 228 12.62 -1.07 -2.78
N GLN A 229 11.46 -0.71 -3.32
CA GLN A 229 11.38 -0.05 -4.61
C GLN A 229 11.71 1.44 -4.48
N PHE A 230 12.66 1.90 -5.30
CA PHE A 230 12.95 3.32 -5.49
C PHE A 230 12.12 3.86 -6.66
N HIS A 231 11.34 4.91 -6.40
CA HIS A 231 10.61 5.57 -7.47
C HIS A 231 11.57 6.47 -8.27
N PRO A 232 11.64 6.33 -9.62
CA PRO A 232 12.64 7.02 -10.42
C PRO A 232 12.44 8.53 -10.48
N THR A 233 11.22 9.02 -10.36
CA THR A 233 10.89 10.44 -10.50
C THR A 233 10.40 11.04 -9.19
N CYS A 234 11.31 11.14 -8.23
CA CYS A 234 11.09 11.85 -6.98
C CYS A 234 11.71 13.26 -7.09
N LEU A 235 10.91 14.31 -6.92
CA LEU A 235 11.41 15.67 -6.90
C LEU A 235 12.27 15.90 -5.67
N PHE A 236 13.53 16.22 -5.89
CA PHE A 236 14.45 16.62 -4.83
C PHE A 236 14.42 18.14 -4.62
N HIS A 237 14.20 18.55 -3.38
CA HIS A 237 14.34 19.94 -2.95
C HIS A 237 14.99 20.01 -1.57
N PRO A 238 16.03 20.86 -1.35
CA PRO A 238 16.79 20.86 -0.10
C PRO A 238 15.98 21.22 1.15
N LYS A 239 14.91 22.00 0.99
CA LYS A 239 14.09 22.54 2.10
C LYS A 239 12.69 21.92 2.17
N GLU A 240 12.30 21.13 1.19
CA GLU A 240 10.95 20.59 1.11
C GLU A 240 10.96 19.06 1.20
N LYS A 241 9.83 18.50 1.58
CA LYS A 241 9.67 17.04 1.56
C LYS A 241 9.72 16.53 0.11
N SER A 242 10.33 15.37 -0.09
CA SER A 242 10.36 14.70 -1.37
C SER A 242 8.94 14.51 -1.92
N PHE A 243 8.71 14.98 -3.15
CA PHE A 243 7.44 14.93 -3.83
C PHE A 243 7.48 13.92 -4.97
N LEU A 244 6.49 13.03 -5.05
CA LEU A 244 6.38 12.05 -6.11
C LEU A 244 5.86 12.73 -7.39
N ILE A 245 6.65 12.67 -8.47
CA ILE A 245 6.18 13.00 -9.81
C ILE A 245 5.55 11.74 -10.38
N SER A 246 4.24 11.77 -10.61
CA SER A 246 3.45 10.60 -11.02
C SER A 246 4.02 9.89 -12.25
N GLU A 247 3.99 8.56 -12.22
CA GLU A 247 4.44 7.72 -13.33
C GLU A 247 3.57 7.88 -14.58
N SER A 248 2.31 8.23 -14.42
CA SER A 248 1.37 8.50 -15.52
C SER A 248 1.90 9.57 -16.48
N LEU A 249 2.70 10.53 -16.02
CA LEU A 249 3.34 11.51 -16.91
C LEU A 249 4.25 10.83 -17.94
N ARG A 250 5.03 9.82 -17.52
CA ARG A 250 5.85 9.03 -18.45
C ARG A 250 4.99 8.14 -19.34
N GLY A 251 3.90 7.58 -18.78
CA GLY A 251 2.89 6.81 -19.49
C GLY A 251 2.24 7.61 -20.62
N GLU A 252 2.01 8.90 -20.42
CA GLU A 252 1.43 9.83 -21.41
C GLU A 252 2.49 10.56 -22.25
N GLY A 253 3.76 10.11 -22.22
CA GLY A 253 4.79 10.52 -23.17
C GLY A 253 5.82 11.54 -22.67
N ALA A 254 5.84 11.89 -21.38
CA ALA A 254 6.88 12.73 -20.81
C ALA A 254 8.27 12.10 -20.96
N LYS A 255 9.28 12.91 -21.24
CA LYS A 255 10.66 12.49 -21.49
C LYS A 255 11.60 12.89 -20.38
N LEU A 256 12.48 11.95 -19.98
CA LEU A 256 13.59 12.22 -19.09
C LEU A 256 14.76 12.83 -19.87
N LYS A 257 15.27 13.96 -19.38
CA LYS A 257 16.36 14.69 -20.01
C LYS A 257 17.48 14.93 -19.02
N ASP A 258 18.72 14.89 -19.51
CA ASP A 258 19.90 15.31 -18.75
C ASP A 258 19.94 16.84 -18.59
N LEU A 259 20.94 17.36 -17.86
CA LEU A 259 21.13 18.81 -17.65
C LEU A 259 21.38 19.58 -18.96
N ASN A 260 21.78 18.92 -20.03
CA ASN A 260 21.99 19.51 -21.34
C ASN A 260 20.74 19.44 -22.22
N GLY A 261 19.63 18.90 -21.71
CA GLY A 261 18.36 18.76 -22.44
C GLY A 261 18.28 17.52 -23.34
N ASN A 262 19.24 16.59 -23.29
CA ASN A 262 19.24 15.38 -24.12
C ASN A 262 18.40 14.27 -23.48
N CYS A 263 17.58 13.59 -24.28
CA CYS A 263 16.90 12.37 -23.86
C CYS A 263 17.91 11.23 -23.76
N PHE A 264 18.02 10.60 -22.61
CA PHE A 264 19.07 9.61 -22.34
C PHE A 264 18.59 8.14 -22.23
N MET A 265 17.30 7.89 -22.01
CA MET A 265 16.77 6.56 -21.74
C MET A 265 17.04 5.54 -22.84
N LYS A 266 17.15 5.96 -24.11
CA LYS A 266 17.47 5.07 -25.24
C LYS A 266 18.81 4.30 -25.08
N LYS A 267 19.72 4.81 -24.26
CA LYS A 267 21.01 4.14 -23.99
C LYS A 267 20.87 2.97 -23.04
N TYR A 268 19.74 2.88 -22.29
CA TYR A 268 19.57 1.93 -21.20
C TYR A 268 18.48 0.89 -21.49
N ASP A 269 17.39 1.27 -22.19
CA ASP A 269 16.29 0.35 -22.48
C ASP A 269 15.51 0.80 -23.72
N GLU A 270 15.11 -0.18 -24.56
CA GLU A 270 14.35 0.09 -25.80
C GLU A 270 12.94 0.61 -25.53
N ARG A 271 12.36 0.32 -24.36
CA ARG A 271 11.07 0.82 -23.90
C ARG A 271 11.12 2.27 -23.45
N LEU A 272 12.31 2.88 -23.42
CA LEU A 272 12.55 4.27 -23.02
C LEU A 272 12.03 4.55 -21.60
N GLU A 273 11.24 5.59 -21.44
CA GLU A 273 10.65 6.00 -20.16
C GLU A 273 9.58 5.03 -19.62
N LEU A 274 9.12 4.09 -20.45
CA LEU A 274 8.19 3.02 -20.06
C LEU A 274 8.91 1.73 -19.58
N ALA A 275 10.24 1.76 -19.50
CA ALA A 275 10.98 0.70 -18.84
C ALA A 275 10.55 0.53 -17.37
N PRO A 276 10.72 -0.64 -16.76
CA PRO A 276 10.47 -0.86 -15.33
C PRO A 276 11.18 0.16 -14.43
N ARG A 277 10.59 0.45 -13.29
CA ARG A 277 11.06 1.51 -12.38
C ARG A 277 12.52 1.34 -11.95
N ASP A 278 12.96 0.11 -11.74
CA ASP A 278 14.34 -0.19 -11.33
C ASP A 278 15.35 0.15 -12.45
N ILE A 279 15.00 -0.09 -13.71
CA ILE A 279 15.82 0.28 -14.86
C ILE A 279 15.91 1.80 -14.99
N VAL A 280 14.78 2.49 -14.91
CA VAL A 280 14.74 3.95 -14.98
C VAL A 280 15.49 4.59 -13.81
N ALA A 281 15.31 4.07 -12.59
CA ALA A 281 15.99 4.59 -11.40
C ALA A 281 17.52 4.41 -11.47
N ARG A 282 17.99 3.32 -12.07
CA ARG A 282 19.45 3.10 -12.29
C ARG A 282 20.01 3.94 -13.43
N ALA A 283 19.18 4.37 -14.37
CA ALA A 283 19.60 5.21 -15.49
C ALA A 283 19.75 6.69 -15.10
N ILE A 284 18.95 7.16 -14.11
CA ILE A 284 19.05 8.52 -13.51
C ILE A 284 20.25 8.62 -12.59
#